data_664c4cb937c3d18c7c201b484e19d15f
#
_entry.id   664c4cb937c3d18c7c201b484e19d15f
#
_cell.length_a   1.000
_cell.length_b   1.000
_cell.length_c   1.000
_cell.angle_alpha   90.00
_cell.angle_beta   90.00
_cell.angle_gamma   90.00
#
_symmetry.space_group_name_H-M   'P 1'
#
loop_
_entity.id
_entity.type
_entity.pdbx_description
1 polymer ?
#
loop_
_entity_poly.entity_id
_entity_poly.type
_entity_poly.pdbx_seq_one_letter_code
_entity_poly.pdbx_strand_id
1 'polypeptide(L)'
;MTPDDQDALPDGLEAEATQVAKPRQPRPRPAATPAPAGVTDKTDRTLLGRMESVVVRNAYYRDGYRMLLNVAVIEAFVIIALISALILVILGMRPQTFFFATTEDGRLIPMVSLDQPNLSAPAIVSWASQASSEVMTFGFHDYRRRLQEASRHFTRRGWESFTKALQSSGIIDSITQNRQVLTATPRGAPTLVSEGVVNGRYEWQIEVPMLISYEFGAGSKQNQIMLKLLVVRVPQLENANGIGIEQWIAYNG
;
A
#
# COMPACT_ATOMS: atom_id res chain seq x y z
N MET A 1 24.00 -43.01 -15.09
CA MET A 1 23.04 -43.68 -15.99
C MET A 1 22.30 -42.56 -16.70
N THR A 2 22.91 -42.07 -17.78
CA THR A 2 22.35 -41.32 -18.91
C THR A 2 21.46 -42.27 -19.74
N PRO A 3 20.68 -41.89 -20.74
CA PRO A 3 20.82 -40.79 -21.70
C PRO A 3 19.50 -40.01 -21.99
N ASP A 4 19.64 -38.85 -22.64
CA ASP A 4 19.47 -38.60 -24.10
C ASP A 4 18.03 -38.33 -24.55
N ASP A 5 17.90 -37.22 -25.18
CA ASP A 5 17.38 -36.90 -26.53
C ASP A 5 17.13 -35.38 -26.59
N GLN A 6 17.89 -34.57 -27.32
CA GLN A 6 18.04 -34.40 -28.77
C GLN A 6 16.70 -34.23 -29.49
N ASP A 7 16.64 -33.07 -30.11
CA ASP A 7 16.08 -32.71 -31.42
C ASP A 7 15.17 -31.47 -31.31
N ALA A 8 15.18 -30.46 -32.14
CA ALA A 8 15.82 -30.19 -33.41
C ALA A 8 15.54 -28.74 -33.77
N LEU A 9 16.53 -28.07 -34.28
CA LEU A 9 16.38 -26.89 -35.13
C LEU A 9 15.83 -27.31 -36.51
N PRO A 10 15.16 -26.46 -37.24
CA PRO A 10 15.48 -26.37 -38.66
C PRO A 10 15.96 -24.99 -39.07
N ASP A 11 17.06 -25.05 -39.72
CA ASP A 11 17.60 -24.18 -40.76
C ASP A 11 16.57 -23.79 -41.81
N GLY A 12 16.73 -22.61 -42.34
CA GLY A 12 16.00 -22.10 -43.48
C GLY A 12 16.64 -20.82 -43.98
N LEU A 13 17.87 -20.96 -44.46
CA LEU A 13 18.50 -20.07 -45.41
C LEU A 13 17.71 -20.06 -46.72
N GLU A 14 17.40 -18.88 -47.24
CA GLU A 14 17.67 -18.66 -48.66
C GLU A 14 17.80 -17.19 -48.96
N ALA A 15 18.91 -16.90 -49.54
CA ALA A 15 19.36 -15.69 -50.17
C ALA A 15 18.56 -15.42 -51.43
N GLU A 16 18.12 -14.18 -51.65
CA GLU A 16 17.81 -13.73 -52.97
C GLU A 16 18.46 -12.38 -53.29
N ALA A 17 19.40 -12.53 -53.99
CA ALA A 17 20.08 -11.90 -55.14
C ALA A 17 19.67 -10.45 -55.46
N THR A 18 20.67 -9.66 -55.32
CA THR A 18 20.97 -8.39 -55.95
C THR A 18 20.61 -8.40 -57.45
N GLN A 19 19.64 -7.62 -57.87
CA GLN A 19 19.52 -7.21 -59.28
C GLN A 19 20.07 -5.81 -59.48
N VAL A 20 21.23 -5.78 -60.09
CA VAL A 20 21.88 -4.62 -60.66
C VAL A 20 21.07 -4.11 -61.86
N ALA A 21 20.49 -2.96 -61.78
CA ALA A 21 19.85 -2.27 -62.86
C ALA A 21 20.87 -1.58 -63.80
N LYS A 22 20.85 -2.00 -65.03
CA LYS A 22 21.64 -1.55 -66.18
C LYS A 22 21.38 -0.07 -66.49
N PRO A 23 22.39 0.74 -66.82
CA PRO A 23 22.21 2.16 -67.17
C PRO A 23 21.53 2.35 -68.51
N ARG A 24 20.51 3.14 -68.54
CA ARG A 24 19.85 3.58 -69.80
C ARG A 24 20.66 4.67 -70.50
N GLN A 25 20.97 4.44 -71.77
CA GLN A 25 21.57 5.36 -72.67
C GLN A 25 20.69 6.62 -72.95
N PRO A 26 21.31 7.78 -73.11
CA PRO A 26 20.55 9.00 -73.44
C PRO A 26 20.08 9.04 -74.94
N ARG A 27 18.83 9.36 -75.11
CA ARG A 27 18.22 9.62 -76.44
C ARG A 27 18.72 10.96 -76.98
N PRO A 28 18.92 11.11 -78.32
CA PRO A 28 19.37 12.33 -78.89
C PRO A 28 18.27 13.41 -78.92
N ARG A 29 18.67 14.65 -78.68
CA ARG A 29 17.85 15.86 -78.79
C ARG A 29 17.46 16.15 -80.22
N PRO A 30 16.16 16.54 -80.49
CA PRO A 30 15.81 17.17 -81.76
C PRO A 30 16.29 18.61 -81.80
N ALA A 31 16.67 19.04 -83.01
CA ALA A 31 17.23 20.36 -83.32
C ALA A 31 16.22 21.49 -83.02
N ALA A 32 16.75 22.58 -82.51
CA ALA A 32 16.02 23.80 -82.24
C ALA A 32 15.61 24.53 -83.53
N THR A 33 14.32 24.86 -83.62
CA THR A 33 13.76 25.79 -84.54
C THR A 33 13.92 27.21 -83.99
N PRO A 34 14.36 28.21 -84.77
CA PRO A 34 14.52 29.58 -84.30
C PRO A 34 13.16 30.26 -84.14
N ALA A 35 12.95 30.85 -82.96
CA ALA A 35 11.78 31.64 -82.61
C ALA A 35 11.80 33.02 -83.24
N PRO A 36 10.65 33.61 -83.62
CA PRO A 36 10.56 34.97 -84.10
C PRO A 36 10.78 35.98 -82.96
N ALA A 37 11.57 37.03 -83.26
CA ALA A 37 11.74 38.17 -82.40
C ALA A 37 10.43 38.90 -82.16
N GLY A 38 9.83 38.77 -81.01
CA GLY A 38 8.65 39.46 -80.54
C GLY A 38 8.95 40.37 -79.37
N VAL A 39 8.58 41.60 -79.51
CA VAL A 39 8.62 42.73 -78.56
C VAL A 39 8.46 42.31 -77.12
N THR A 40 9.50 42.43 -76.36
CA THR A 40 9.47 42.18 -74.90
C THR A 40 8.97 43.41 -74.20
N ASP A 41 7.72 43.38 -73.82
CA ASP A 41 7.16 44.35 -72.86
C ASP A 41 7.85 44.21 -71.51
N LYS A 42 8.72 45.18 -71.19
CA LYS A 42 9.41 45.26 -69.89
C LYS A 42 8.43 45.35 -68.73
N THR A 43 7.20 45.74 -69.01
CA THR A 43 6.15 45.92 -68.00
C THR A 43 5.64 44.59 -67.45
N ASP A 44 5.52 43.55 -68.29
CA ASP A 44 5.04 42.23 -67.87
C ASP A 44 6.02 41.48 -66.99
N ARG A 45 7.33 41.64 -67.21
CA ARG A 45 8.35 41.02 -66.35
C ARG A 45 8.38 41.61 -64.96
N THR A 46 8.09 42.89 -64.83
CA THR A 46 8.04 43.53 -63.47
C THR A 46 6.76 43.17 -62.72
N LEU A 47 5.65 42.96 -63.42
CA LEU A 47 4.40 42.52 -62.77
C LEU A 47 4.47 41.06 -62.38
N LEU A 48 5.04 40.15 -63.18
CA LEU A 48 5.26 38.77 -62.88
C LEU A 48 6.23 38.62 -61.65
N GLY A 49 7.32 39.37 -61.64
CA GLY A 49 8.25 39.36 -60.50
C GLY A 49 7.62 39.89 -59.19
N ARG A 50 6.71 40.89 -59.30
CA ARG A 50 5.95 41.35 -58.11
C ARG A 50 4.93 40.33 -57.63
N MET A 51 4.23 39.65 -58.50
CA MET A 51 3.26 38.60 -58.16
C MET A 51 3.96 37.40 -57.55
N GLU A 52 5.11 36.98 -58.07
CA GLU A 52 5.92 35.89 -57.57
C GLU A 52 6.44 36.20 -56.14
N SER A 53 6.91 37.42 -55.88
CA SER A 53 7.36 37.85 -54.54
C SER A 53 6.22 37.91 -53.52
N VAL A 54 4.99 38.23 -53.93
CA VAL A 54 3.82 38.25 -53.04
C VAL A 54 3.36 36.84 -52.69
N VAL A 55 3.38 35.92 -53.68
CA VAL A 55 2.99 34.51 -53.49
C VAL A 55 3.98 33.80 -52.55
N VAL A 56 5.29 33.99 -52.79
CA VAL A 56 6.35 33.40 -51.93
C VAL A 56 6.26 33.93 -50.51
N ARG A 57 5.99 35.24 -50.34
CA ARG A 57 5.85 35.82 -48.99
C ARG A 57 4.61 35.29 -48.26
N ASN A 58 3.50 35.07 -48.96
CA ASN A 58 2.27 34.55 -48.34
C ASN A 58 2.41 33.04 -48.01
N ALA A 59 3.12 32.25 -48.82
CA ALA A 59 3.47 30.87 -48.53
C ALA A 59 4.38 30.77 -47.30
N TYR A 60 5.40 31.64 -47.18
CA TYR A 60 6.31 31.70 -46.04
C TYR A 60 5.59 32.00 -44.73
N TYR A 61 4.66 32.95 -44.70
CA TYR A 61 3.88 33.25 -43.51
C TYR A 61 2.93 32.12 -43.14
N ARG A 62 2.37 31.39 -44.09
CA ARG A 62 1.47 30.27 -43.85
C ARG A 62 2.22 29.04 -43.29
N ASP A 63 3.41 28.77 -43.80
CA ASP A 63 4.23 27.65 -43.32
C ASP A 63 4.86 27.98 -41.98
N GLY A 64 5.27 29.25 -41.76
CA GLY A 64 5.72 29.73 -40.47
C GLY A 64 4.64 29.66 -39.39
N TYR A 65 3.39 30.01 -39.72
CA TYR A 65 2.26 29.92 -38.81
C TYR A 65 1.95 28.47 -38.40
N ARG A 66 1.96 27.54 -39.38
CA ARG A 66 1.78 26.11 -39.09
C ARG A 66 2.86 25.54 -38.23
N MET A 67 4.11 25.93 -38.43
CA MET A 67 5.25 25.50 -37.59
C MET A 67 5.11 26.04 -36.16
N LEU A 68 4.76 27.32 -36.02
CA LEU A 68 4.49 27.93 -34.70
C LEU A 68 3.31 27.27 -33.99
N LEU A 69 2.25 26.94 -34.71
CA LEU A 69 1.07 26.27 -34.18
C LEU A 69 1.40 24.85 -33.69
N ASN A 70 2.21 24.11 -34.46
CA ASN A 70 2.67 22.77 -34.05
C ASN A 70 3.55 22.84 -32.81
N VAL A 71 4.47 23.82 -32.72
CA VAL A 71 5.29 24.03 -31.52
C VAL A 71 4.42 24.37 -30.33
N ALA A 72 3.45 25.28 -30.48
CA ALA A 72 2.54 25.64 -29.40
C ALA A 72 1.67 24.46 -28.92
N VAL A 73 1.24 23.59 -29.85
CA VAL A 73 0.49 22.36 -29.48
C VAL A 73 1.39 21.38 -28.71
N ILE A 74 2.62 21.19 -29.16
CA ILE A 74 3.58 20.32 -28.46
C ILE A 74 3.85 20.86 -27.04
N GLU A 75 4.07 22.18 -26.93
CA GLU A 75 4.29 22.83 -25.63
C GLU A 75 3.07 22.67 -24.69
N ALA A 76 1.86 22.84 -25.22
CA ALA A 76 0.64 22.60 -24.45
C ALA A 76 0.55 21.14 -23.94
N PHE A 77 0.91 20.16 -24.77
CA PHE A 77 0.95 18.76 -24.36
C PHE A 77 2.00 18.52 -23.26
N VAL A 78 3.17 19.11 -23.35
CA VAL A 78 4.22 19.01 -22.33
C VAL A 78 3.74 19.60 -21.00
N ILE A 79 3.09 20.76 -21.03
CA ILE A 79 2.53 21.39 -19.84
C ILE A 79 1.46 20.50 -19.19
N ILE A 80 0.54 19.94 -19.98
CA ILE A 80 -0.49 19.04 -19.49
C ILE A 80 0.15 17.78 -18.86
N ALA A 81 1.17 17.22 -19.50
CA ALA A 81 1.88 16.06 -18.99
C ALA A 81 2.58 16.36 -17.65
N LEU A 82 3.21 17.53 -17.53
CA LEU A 82 3.86 17.98 -16.28
C LEU A 82 2.85 18.21 -15.16
N ILE A 83 1.71 18.84 -15.46
CA ILE A 83 0.63 19.03 -14.49
C ILE A 83 0.08 17.68 -14.03
N SER A 84 -0.14 16.75 -14.97
CA SER A 84 -0.61 15.40 -14.64
C SER A 84 0.38 14.64 -13.78
N ALA A 85 1.68 14.72 -14.09
CA ALA A 85 2.74 14.12 -13.28
C ALA A 85 2.79 14.73 -11.88
N LEU A 86 2.65 16.04 -11.75
CA LEU A 86 2.61 16.74 -10.47
C LEU A 86 1.41 16.29 -9.62
N ILE A 87 0.23 16.18 -10.23
CA ILE A 87 -0.97 15.69 -9.56
C ILE A 87 -0.77 14.25 -9.06
N LEU A 88 -0.18 13.36 -9.87
CA LEU A 88 0.12 11.99 -9.49
C LEU A 88 1.12 11.93 -8.31
N VAL A 89 2.13 12.79 -8.31
CA VAL A 89 3.09 12.89 -7.20
C VAL A 89 2.38 13.36 -5.92
N ILE A 90 1.55 14.39 -5.99
CA ILE A 90 0.81 14.92 -4.83
C ILE A 90 -0.18 13.88 -4.28
N LEU A 91 -0.91 13.17 -5.15
CA LEU A 91 -1.84 12.11 -4.76
C LEU A 91 -1.12 10.87 -4.20
N GLY A 92 0.09 10.56 -4.69
CA GLY A 92 0.92 9.45 -4.23
C GLY A 92 1.67 9.74 -2.93
N MET A 93 2.02 10.99 -2.66
CA MET A 93 2.64 11.41 -1.41
C MET A 93 1.58 11.59 -0.34
N ARG A 94 1.33 10.56 0.46
CA ARG A 94 0.60 10.73 1.73
C ARG A 94 1.54 11.46 2.69
N PRO A 95 1.27 12.71 3.09
CA PRO A 95 2.09 13.40 4.07
C PRO A 95 2.02 12.59 5.38
N GLN A 96 3.13 12.02 5.81
CA GLN A 96 3.24 11.45 7.14
C GLN A 96 3.38 12.63 8.12
N THR A 97 2.31 12.93 8.81
CA THR A 97 2.34 13.93 9.88
C THR A 97 3.02 13.31 11.09
N PHE A 98 4.24 13.72 11.37
CA PHE A 98 4.93 13.34 12.60
C PHE A 98 4.47 14.27 13.72
N PHE A 99 3.77 13.72 14.71
CA PHE A 99 3.45 14.45 15.92
C PHE A 99 4.55 14.20 16.96
N PHE A 100 5.05 15.28 17.54
CA PHE A 100 6.02 15.20 18.64
C PHE A 100 5.33 15.72 19.91
N ALA A 101 5.38 14.93 20.98
CA ALA A 101 5.05 15.41 22.30
C ALA A 101 6.35 15.83 23.00
N THR A 102 6.35 16.97 23.65
CA THR A 102 7.47 17.42 24.48
C THR A 102 7.15 17.06 25.92
N THR A 103 8.02 16.30 26.57
CA THR A 103 7.96 16.10 28.01
C THR A 103 8.43 17.34 28.75
N GLU A 104 8.10 17.47 30.04
CA GLU A 104 8.55 18.57 30.90
C GLU A 104 10.09 18.73 30.90
N ASP A 105 10.82 17.65 30.66
CA ASP A 105 12.29 17.63 30.50
C ASP A 105 12.78 18.04 29.10
N GLY A 106 11.91 18.50 28.21
CA GLY A 106 12.26 18.96 26.86
C GLY A 106 12.63 17.85 25.87
N ARG A 107 12.41 16.56 26.20
CA ARG A 107 12.66 15.46 25.28
C ARG A 107 11.52 15.33 24.29
N LEU A 108 11.87 15.28 23.00
CA LEU A 108 10.92 14.99 21.93
C LEU A 108 10.63 13.48 21.88
N ILE A 109 9.39 13.10 22.15
CA ILE A 109 8.93 11.72 21.98
C ILE A 109 8.23 11.67 20.62
N PRO A 110 8.72 10.87 19.64
CA PRO A 110 8.02 10.67 18.40
C PRO A 110 6.69 9.95 18.69
N MET A 111 5.58 10.60 18.43
CA MET A 111 4.26 9.96 18.52
C MET A 111 4.00 9.20 17.21
N VAL A 112 3.96 7.89 17.30
CA VAL A 112 3.52 7.06 16.16
C VAL A 112 2.01 7.23 16.00
N SER A 113 1.57 7.55 14.80
CA SER A 113 0.15 7.70 14.49
C SER A 113 -0.64 6.43 14.86
N LEU A 114 -1.87 6.60 15.35
CA LEU A 114 -2.71 5.48 15.78
C LEU A 114 -3.26 4.64 14.62
N ASP A 115 -3.17 5.13 13.40
CA ASP A 115 -3.57 4.44 12.17
C ASP A 115 -2.48 3.50 11.63
N GLN A 116 -1.31 3.47 12.26
CA GLN A 116 -0.20 2.60 11.88
C GLN A 116 0.09 1.54 12.95
N PRO A 117 0.45 0.31 12.55
CA PRO A 117 0.86 -0.72 13.50
C PRO A 117 2.19 -0.33 14.13
N ASN A 118 2.28 -0.47 15.46
CA ASN A 118 3.54 -0.28 16.20
C ASN A 118 4.29 -1.58 16.50
N LEU A 119 3.63 -2.71 16.27
CA LEU A 119 4.18 -4.05 16.44
C LEU A 119 4.01 -4.85 15.16
N SER A 120 4.95 -5.77 14.91
CA SER A 120 4.82 -6.74 13.84
C SER A 120 3.74 -7.79 14.16
N ALA A 121 3.18 -8.43 13.13
CA ALA A 121 2.17 -9.47 13.31
C ALA A 121 2.60 -10.60 14.28
N PRO A 122 3.83 -11.15 14.22
CA PRO A 122 4.27 -12.12 15.23
C PRO A 122 4.36 -11.55 16.65
N ALA A 123 4.77 -10.29 16.79
CA ALA A 123 4.90 -9.65 18.09
C ALA A 123 3.54 -9.43 18.77
N ILE A 124 2.54 -8.97 18.01
CA ILE A 124 1.19 -8.74 18.56
C ILE A 124 0.51 -10.06 18.94
N VAL A 125 0.69 -11.11 18.15
CA VAL A 125 0.15 -12.45 18.42
C VAL A 125 0.79 -13.04 19.68
N SER A 126 2.12 -12.92 19.85
CA SER A 126 2.84 -13.35 21.05
C SER A 126 2.38 -12.59 22.29
N TRP A 127 2.25 -11.26 22.19
CA TRP A 127 1.75 -10.42 23.26
C TRP A 127 0.32 -10.80 23.67
N ALA A 128 -0.57 -11.03 22.70
CA ALA A 128 -1.95 -11.43 22.98
C ALA A 128 -2.04 -12.75 23.72
N SER A 129 -1.19 -13.71 23.36
CA SER A 129 -1.09 -15.01 24.05
C SER A 129 -0.64 -14.85 25.49
N GLN A 130 0.41 -14.07 25.73
CA GLN A 130 0.92 -13.79 27.06
C GLN A 130 -0.10 -13.02 27.92
N ALA A 131 -0.70 -11.96 27.37
CA ALA A 131 -1.72 -11.18 28.05
C ALA A 131 -2.92 -12.06 28.43
N SER A 132 -3.35 -12.97 27.52
CA SER A 132 -4.46 -13.89 27.79
C SER A 132 -4.16 -14.83 28.97
N SER A 133 -2.93 -15.34 29.06
CA SER A 133 -2.51 -16.20 30.17
C SER A 133 -2.46 -15.44 31.50
N GLU A 134 -1.92 -14.22 31.51
CA GLU A 134 -1.87 -13.37 32.70
C GLU A 134 -3.27 -13.00 33.22
N VAL A 135 -4.18 -12.60 32.29
CA VAL A 135 -5.55 -12.18 32.62
C VAL A 135 -6.35 -13.31 33.26
N MET A 136 -6.17 -14.55 32.80
CA MET A 136 -6.93 -15.71 33.25
C MET A 136 -6.18 -16.59 34.25
N THR A 137 -5.10 -16.12 34.88
CA THR A 137 -4.35 -16.85 35.89
C THR A 137 -4.41 -16.15 37.23
N PHE A 138 -5.27 -16.66 38.12
CA PHE A 138 -5.45 -16.13 39.49
C PHE A 138 -6.05 -17.18 40.42
N GLY A 139 -5.81 -17.04 41.72
CA GLY A 139 -6.33 -17.91 42.76
C GLY A 139 -7.33 -17.19 43.67
N PHE A 140 -8.03 -17.97 44.49
CA PHE A 140 -9.02 -17.45 45.47
C PHE A 140 -8.43 -16.41 46.44
N HIS A 141 -7.12 -16.46 46.69
CA HIS A 141 -6.42 -15.59 47.66
C HIS A 141 -5.87 -14.32 47.04
N ASP A 142 -5.62 -14.27 45.73
CA ASP A 142 -4.93 -13.18 45.07
C ASP A 142 -5.67 -12.59 43.84
N TYR A 143 -6.89 -13.06 43.51
CA TYR A 143 -7.61 -12.67 42.32
C TYR A 143 -7.75 -11.14 42.16
N ARG A 144 -7.99 -10.42 43.28
CA ARG A 144 -8.17 -8.95 43.21
C ARG A 144 -6.89 -8.26 42.73
N ARG A 145 -5.73 -8.67 43.29
CA ARG A 145 -4.43 -8.13 42.89
C ARG A 145 -4.10 -8.50 41.43
N ARG A 146 -4.28 -9.80 41.10
CA ARG A 146 -4.02 -10.29 39.71
C ARG A 146 -4.88 -9.61 38.68
N LEU A 147 -6.16 -9.41 38.94
CA LEU A 147 -7.05 -8.68 38.05
C LEU A 147 -6.66 -7.20 37.94
N GLN A 148 -6.24 -6.57 39.05
CA GLN A 148 -5.71 -5.21 39.00
C GLN A 148 -4.45 -5.13 38.14
N GLU A 149 -3.52 -6.06 38.25
CA GLU A 149 -2.33 -6.15 37.40
C GLU A 149 -2.70 -6.39 35.93
N ALA A 150 -3.67 -7.24 35.67
CA ALA A 150 -4.15 -7.58 34.32
C ALA A 150 -4.84 -6.40 33.62
N SER A 151 -5.38 -5.44 34.38
CA SER A 151 -6.06 -4.26 33.79
C SER A 151 -5.17 -3.46 32.85
N ARG A 152 -3.85 -3.53 33.02
CA ARG A 152 -2.86 -2.87 32.14
C ARG A 152 -2.89 -3.36 30.68
N HIS A 153 -3.44 -4.55 30.44
CA HIS A 153 -3.55 -5.10 29.08
C HIS A 153 -4.77 -4.60 28.32
N PHE A 154 -5.68 -3.96 29.02
CA PHE A 154 -6.95 -3.49 28.45
C PHE A 154 -6.96 -2.00 28.16
N THR A 155 -7.81 -1.60 27.24
CA THR A 155 -8.29 -0.23 27.19
C THR A 155 -9.29 -0.01 28.33
N ARG A 156 -9.58 1.23 28.67
CA ARG A 156 -10.60 1.55 29.69
C ARG A 156 -11.94 0.87 29.38
N ARG A 157 -12.38 0.95 28.14
CA ARG A 157 -13.64 0.35 27.68
C ARG A 157 -13.59 -1.18 27.70
N GLY A 158 -12.46 -1.75 27.24
CA GLY A 158 -12.24 -3.20 27.27
C GLY A 158 -12.26 -3.75 28.70
N TRP A 159 -11.64 -3.05 29.63
CA TRP A 159 -11.65 -3.42 31.05
C TRP A 159 -13.04 -3.39 31.69
N GLU A 160 -13.82 -2.33 31.45
CA GLU A 160 -15.21 -2.23 31.91
C GLU A 160 -16.07 -3.38 31.37
N SER A 161 -15.92 -3.73 30.09
CA SER A 161 -16.63 -4.83 29.46
C SER A 161 -16.20 -6.20 30.03
N PHE A 162 -14.91 -6.42 30.17
CA PHE A 162 -14.35 -7.65 30.72
C PHE A 162 -14.79 -7.90 32.17
N THR A 163 -14.67 -6.90 33.03
CA THR A 163 -15.06 -7.04 34.46
C THR A 163 -16.55 -7.30 34.62
N LYS A 164 -17.39 -6.66 33.81
CA LYS A 164 -18.83 -6.93 33.79
C LYS A 164 -19.12 -8.38 33.37
N ALA A 165 -18.46 -8.86 32.31
CA ALA A 165 -18.60 -10.24 31.85
C ALA A 165 -18.08 -11.25 32.88
N LEU A 166 -16.95 -10.96 33.54
CA LEU A 166 -16.37 -11.81 34.58
C LEU A 166 -17.28 -11.92 35.81
N GLN A 167 -17.91 -10.81 36.23
CA GLN A 167 -18.89 -10.82 37.32
C GLN A 167 -20.15 -11.63 36.94
N SER A 168 -20.67 -11.44 35.74
CA SER A 168 -21.87 -12.16 35.29
C SER A 168 -21.64 -13.65 35.04
N SER A 169 -20.41 -14.08 34.80
CA SER A 169 -20.03 -15.50 34.61
C SER A 169 -20.06 -16.35 35.89
N GLY A 170 -20.05 -15.71 37.05
CA GLY A 170 -19.97 -16.40 38.36
C GLY A 170 -18.62 -17.11 38.62
N ILE A 171 -17.63 -16.90 37.77
CA ILE A 171 -16.29 -17.53 37.94
C ILE A 171 -15.63 -17.11 39.23
N ILE A 172 -15.71 -15.84 39.62
CA ILE A 172 -15.14 -15.31 40.84
C ILE A 172 -15.75 -15.97 42.10
N ASP A 173 -17.09 -16.11 42.10
CA ASP A 173 -17.80 -16.76 43.17
C ASP A 173 -17.44 -18.24 43.30
N SER A 174 -17.37 -18.93 42.16
CA SER A 174 -16.96 -20.36 42.12
C SER A 174 -15.53 -20.55 42.63
N ILE A 175 -14.58 -19.74 42.23
CA ILE A 175 -13.19 -19.81 42.64
C ILE A 175 -13.05 -19.51 44.15
N THR A 176 -13.78 -18.51 44.65
CA THR A 176 -13.70 -18.11 46.07
C THR A 176 -14.34 -19.16 46.97
N GLN A 177 -15.52 -19.67 46.62
CA GLN A 177 -16.26 -20.67 47.43
C GLN A 177 -15.51 -22.02 47.48
N ASN A 178 -14.98 -22.46 46.33
CA ASN A 178 -14.33 -23.75 46.21
C ASN A 178 -12.80 -23.69 46.49
N ARG A 179 -12.25 -22.53 46.87
CA ARG A 179 -10.81 -22.28 47.09
C ARG A 179 -9.95 -22.76 45.91
N GLN A 180 -10.37 -22.43 44.70
CA GLN A 180 -9.70 -22.88 43.49
C GLN A 180 -8.60 -21.93 43.06
N VAL A 181 -7.67 -22.46 42.25
CA VAL A 181 -6.70 -21.71 41.46
C VAL A 181 -7.03 -21.93 39.99
N LEU A 182 -7.19 -20.84 39.27
CA LEU A 182 -7.39 -20.82 37.84
C LEU A 182 -6.06 -20.56 37.14
N THR A 183 -5.68 -21.44 36.25
CA THR A 183 -4.48 -21.29 35.42
C THR A 183 -4.87 -21.40 33.95
N ALA A 184 -4.45 -20.44 33.17
CA ALA A 184 -4.72 -20.41 31.73
C ALA A 184 -3.42 -20.53 30.92
N THR A 185 -3.37 -21.53 30.06
CA THR A 185 -2.22 -21.76 29.18
C THR A 185 -2.65 -21.85 27.72
N PRO A 186 -1.90 -21.29 26.77
CA PRO A 186 -2.16 -21.49 25.36
C PRO A 186 -2.05 -22.99 25.01
N ARG A 187 -3.05 -23.51 24.34
CA ARG A 187 -3.06 -24.90 23.85
C ARG A 187 -2.42 -25.06 22.49
N GLY A 188 -2.40 -23.99 21.71
CA GLY A 188 -1.88 -23.97 20.35
C GLY A 188 -1.40 -22.58 19.95
N ALA A 189 -0.94 -22.46 18.73
CA ALA A 189 -0.51 -21.19 18.17
C ALA A 189 -1.70 -20.23 18.03
N PRO A 190 -1.61 -19.00 18.55
CA PRO A 190 -2.61 -17.98 18.31
C PRO A 190 -2.63 -17.57 16.82
N THR A 191 -3.78 -17.17 16.32
CA THR A 191 -3.97 -16.81 14.92
C THR A 191 -4.43 -15.36 14.80
N LEU A 192 -3.75 -14.60 13.95
CA LEU A 192 -4.21 -13.28 13.50
C LEU A 192 -5.27 -13.48 12.43
N VAL A 193 -6.52 -13.12 12.73
CA VAL A 193 -7.67 -13.31 11.83
C VAL A 193 -7.78 -12.17 10.85
N SER A 194 -7.66 -10.93 11.34
CA SER A 194 -7.70 -9.73 10.52
C SER A 194 -6.96 -8.58 11.19
N GLU A 195 -6.50 -7.66 10.38
CA GLU A 195 -5.90 -6.41 10.83
C GLU A 195 -6.28 -5.28 9.88
N GLY A 196 -6.35 -4.07 10.38
CA GLY A 196 -6.68 -2.90 9.57
C GLY A 196 -6.98 -1.66 10.39
N VAL A 197 -7.33 -0.58 9.70
CA VAL A 197 -7.68 0.70 10.32
C VAL A 197 -9.18 0.83 10.40
N VAL A 198 -9.71 0.99 11.61
CA VAL A 198 -11.12 1.23 11.89
C VAL A 198 -11.25 2.49 12.74
N ASN A 199 -12.09 3.44 12.29
CA ASN A 199 -12.30 4.72 12.97
C ASN A 199 -11.00 5.50 13.28
N GLY A 200 -9.99 5.41 12.39
CA GLY A 200 -8.71 6.10 12.55
C GLY A 200 -7.73 5.45 13.53
N ARG A 201 -8.02 4.25 14.01
CA ARG A 201 -7.14 3.44 14.87
C ARG A 201 -6.84 2.10 14.22
N TYR A 202 -5.62 1.63 14.34
CA TYR A 202 -5.24 0.30 13.88
C TYR A 202 -5.73 -0.76 14.88
N GLU A 203 -6.36 -1.80 14.36
CA GLU A 203 -6.98 -2.88 15.13
C GLU A 203 -6.49 -4.24 14.63
N TRP A 204 -6.35 -5.19 15.57
CA TRP A 204 -6.02 -6.59 15.28
C TRP A 204 -7.07 -7.48 15.91
N GLN A 205 -7.57 -8.42 15.13
CA GLN A 205 -8.45 -9.47 15.62
C GLN A 205 -7.65 -10.76 15.74
N ILE A 206 -7.53 -11.27 16.96
CA ILE A 206 -6.67 -12.41 17.28
C ILE A 206 -7.51 -13.49 17.94
N GLU A 207 -7.33 -14.74 17.53
CA GLU A 207 -7.90 -15.91 18.17
C GLU A 207 -6.80 -16.69 18.89
N VAL A 208 -7.04 -16.97 20.18
CA VAL A 208 -6.09 -17.65 21.06
C VAL A 208 -6.76 -18.90 21.62
N PRO A 209 -6.33 -20.12 21.23
CA PRO A 209 -6.82 -21.35 21.84
C PRO A 209 -6.20 -21.52 23.23
N MET A 210 -7.05 -21.60 24.27
CA MET A 210 -6.63 -21.67 25.66
C MET A 210 -7.12 -22.93 26.33
N LEU A 211 -6.28 -23.47 27.20
CA LEU A 211 -6.64 -24.50 28.17
C LEU A 211 -6.74 -23.84 29.56
N ILE A 212 -7.92 -23.88 30.12
CA ILE A 212 -8.17 -23.37 31.48
C ILE A 212 -8.19 -24.54 32.45
N SER A 213 -7.32 -24.51 33.45
CA SER A 213 -7.23 -25.52 34.51
C SER A 213 -7.74 -24.92 35.81
N TYR A 214 -8.72 -25.56 36.41
CA TYR A 214 -9.22 -25.27 37.75
C TYR A 214 -8.62 -26.30 38.73
N GLU A 215 -7.77 -25.85 39.63
CA GLU A 215 -7.15 -26.70 40.64
C GLU A 215 -7.84 -26.49 41.98
N PHE A 216 -8.23 -27.58 42.62
CA PHE A 216 -8.88 -27.58 43.93
C PHE A 216 -8.46 -28.80 44.75
N GLY A 217 -8.02 -28.60 45.99
CA GLY A 217 -7.71 -29.63 46.97
C GLY A 217 -7.12 -30.93 46.44
N ALA A 218 -7.97 -31.87 46.05
CA ALA A 218 -7.60 -33.21 45.59
C ALA A 218 -7.84 -33.44 44.09
N GLY A 219 -8.16 -32.42 43.31
CA GLY A 219 -8.53 -32.60 41.89
C GLY A 219 -8.22 -31.41 41.00
N SER A 220 -8.28 -31.65 39.70
CA SER A 220 -8.22 -30.60 38.68
C SER A 220 -9.29 -30.84 37.63
N LYS A 221 -9.87 -29.76 37.12
CA LYS A 221 -10.79 -29.78 36.00
C LYS A 221 -10.23 -28.88 34.90
N GLN A 222 -10.23 -29.39 33.67
CA GLN A 222 -9.74 -28.64 32.54
C GLN A 222 -10.91 -28.33 31.58
N ASN A 223 -10.87 -27.14 31.01
CA ASN A 223 -11.80 -26.70 30.00
C ASN A 223 -11.06 -26.05 28.84
N GLN A 224 -11.45 -26.37 27.62
CA GLN A 224 -10.88 -25.79 26.41
C GLN A 224 -11.78 -24.65 25.95
N ILE A 225 -11.18 -23.51 25.72
CA ILE A 225 -11.87 -22.34 25.22
C ILE A 225 -11.11 -21.71 24.07
N MET A 226 -11.82 -21.01 23.21
CA MET A 226 -11.27 -20.13 22.22
C MET A 226 -11.53 -18.69 22.65
N LEU A 227 -10.46 -17.91 22.76
CA LEU A 227 -10.56 -16.49 23.03
C LEU A 227 -10.47 -15.71 21.72
N LYS A 228 -11.41 -14.83 21.50
CA LYS A 228 -11.39 -13.84 20.44
C LYS A 228 -11.14 -12.48 21.03
N LEU A 229 -10.00 -11.90 20.68
CA LEU A 229 -9.53 -10.62 21.17
C LEU A 229 -9.58 -9.58 20.07
N LEU A 230 -10.10 -8.41 20.39
CA LEU A 230 -9.91 -7.21 19.59
C LEU A 230 -8.88 -6.35 20.31
N VAL A 231 -7.70 -6.23 19.72
CA VAL A 231 -6.60 -5.41 20.22
C VAL A 231 -6.53 -4.15 19.37
N VAL A 232 -6.42 -3.01 20.01
CA VAL A 232 -6.41 -1.71 19.34
C VAL A 232 -5.18 -0.89 19.69
N ARG A 233 -4.78 -0.03 18.79
CA ARG A 233 -3.78 1.00 19.06
C ARG A 233 -4.32 2.03 20.04
N VAL A 234 -3.52 2.32 21.05
CA VAL A 234 -3.79 3.39 22.03
C VAL A 234 -2.58 4.31 22.17
N PRO A 235 -2.75 5.55 22.64
CA PRO A 235 -1.62 6.43 22.95
C PRO A 235 -0.70 5.78 24.00
N GLN A 236 0.61 5.97 23.88
CA GLN A 236 1.58 5.49 24.87
C GLN A 236 1.39 6.10 26.26
N LEU A 237 0.71 7.23 26.36
CA LEU A 237 0.29 7.84 27.63
C LEU A 237 -0.77 7.01 28.34
N GLU A 238 -1.62 6.29 27.60
CA GLU A 238 -2.65 5.42 28.16
C GLU A 238 -2.10 4.02 28.49
N ASN A 239 -1.28 3.48 27.59
CA ASN A 239 -0.64 2.18 27.75
C ASN A 239 0.80 2.24 27.20
N ALA A 240 1.78 1.87 28.01
CA ALA A 240 3.20 1.92 27.64
C ALA A 240 3.54 1.11 26.39
N ASN A 241 2.82 0.02 26.12
CA ASN A 241 2.98 -0.79 24.91
C ASN A 241 2.31 -0.15 23.68
N GLY A 242 1.53 0.91 23.86
CA GLY A 242 0.77 1.58 22.80
C GLY A 242 -0.33 0.73 22.18
N ILE A 243 -0.77 -0.31 22.86
CA ILE A 243 -1.84 -1.25 22.48
C ILE A 243 -2.69 -1.62 23.68
N GLY A 244 -3.94 -2.02 23.47
CA GLY A 244 -4.82 -2.49 24.53
C GLY A 244 -5.94 -3.38 23.99
N ILE A 245 -6.41 -4.29 24.82
CA ILE A 245 -7.56 -5.16 24.49
C ILE A 245 -8.84 -4.32 24.66
N GLU A 246 -9.56 -4.13 23.57
CA GLU A 246 -10.84 -3.42 23.53
C GLU A 246 -12.02 -4.36 23.71
N GLN A 247 -11.89 -5.60 23.25
CA GLN A 247 -12.93 -6.60 23.39
C GLN A 247 -12.35 -7.97 23.70
N TRP A 248 -13.01 -8.67 24.62
CA TRP A 248 -12.67 -10.00 25.08
C TRP A 248 -13.90 -10.91 24.99
N ILE A 249 -13.85 -11.91 24.13
CA ILE A 249 -14.93 -12.88 23.98
C ILE A 249 -14.35 -14.28 24.16
N ALA A 250 -14.92 -15.05 25.08
CA ALA A 250 -14.58 -16.45 25.28
C ALA A 250 -15.75 -17.32 24.83
N TYR A 251 -15.47 -18.35 24.06
CA TYR A 251 -16.45 -19.36 23.67
C TYR A 251 -15.85 -20.76 23.78
N ASN A 252 -16.70 -21.77 23.90
CA ASN A 252 -16.25 -23.16 23.99
C ASN A 252 -15.62 -23.54 22.64
N GLY A 253 -14.39 -24.09 22.70
CA GLY A 253 -13.62 -24.54 21.55
C GLY A 253 -13.89 -25.99 21.18
#